data_e45be8eebc197cc13043969625939ba3
#
_entry.id   e45be8eebc197cc13043969625939ba3
#
_cell.length_a   1.000
_cell.length_b   1.000
_cell.length_c   1.000
_cell.angle_alpha   90.00
_cell.angle_beta   90.00
_cell.angle_gamma   90.00
#
_symmetry.space_group_name_H-M   'P 1'
#
loop_
_entity.id
_entity.type
_entity.pdbx_description
1 polymer ?
#
loop_
_entity_poly.entity_id
_entity_poly.type
_entity_poly.pdbx_seq_one_letter_code
_entity_poly.pdbx_strand_id
1 'polypeptide(L)'
;AIRAVINLLPEELRTECAILCSAQSQSEAGAYYANLEGTCLPKPITFITCTYFVGVDIDERFHLLSVSDIKQIYTILSPEKMLQIAGRCRHPQGLYDETIIYNSSSKLNERYTVYNKNKLLCLADELCNMYNATVKIYENFNGVLTYSFLSSMQSLIRQSKQTFYGSTPVSLIRKSIHGNYVISYFNIDALVEFVRLREAIYLIPDGLVEALGKTCRIVDWKKMWHENGEATQK
;
A
#
# COMPACT_ATOMS: atom_id res chain seq x y z
N ALA A 1 -13.49 0.74 -2.46
CA ALA A 1 -13.06 1.95 -3.18
C ALA A 1 -13.36 1.83 -4.68
N ILE A 2 -12.75 0.88 -5.43
CA ILE A 2 -12.92 0.75 -6.90
C ILE A 2 -14.40 0.65 -7.31
N ARG A 3 -15.21 -0.22 -6.68
CA ARG A 3 -16.65 -0.33 -6.98
C ARG A 3 -17.42 0.98 -6.80
N ALA A 4 -17.02 1.82 -5.84
CA ALA A 4 -17.65 3.13 -5.66
C ALA A 4 -17.34 4.04 -6.85
N VAL A 5 -16.13 3.97 -7.41
CA VAL A 5 -15.77 4.71 -8.63
C VAL A 5 -16.57 4.20 -9.82
N ILE A 6 -16.66 2.88 -10.01
CA ILE A 6 -17.46 2.27 -11.10
C ILE A 6 -18.92 2.72 -11.01
N ASN A 7 -19.49 2.76 -9.81
CA ASN A 7 -20.89 3.17 -9.61
C ASN A 7 -21.16 4.65 -9.96
N LEU A 8 -20.12 5.48 -10.03
CA LEU A 8 -20.23 6.89 -10.49
C LEU A 8 -20.18 7.02 -12.01
N LEU A 9 -19.76 5.97 -12.73
CA LEU A 9 -19.71 5.99 -14.19
C LEU A 9 -21.15 5.85 -14.78
N PRO A 10 -21.38 6.35 -16.00
CA PRO A 10 -22.56 6.05 -16.78
C PRO A 10 -22.77 4.54 -16.91
N GLU A 11 -24.03 4.12 -17.03
CA GLU A 11 -24.39 2.69 -17.02
C GLU A 11 -23.73 1.92 -18.17
N GLU A 12 -23.62 2.53 -19.34
CA GLU A 12 -22.98 1.95 -20.52
C GLU A 12 -21.49 1.64 -20.24
N LEU A 13 -20.80 2.50 -19.51
CA LEU A 13 -19.38 2.30 -19.16
C LEU A 13 -19.17 1.28 -18.04
N ARG A 14 -20.17 1.08 -17.17
CA ARG A 14 -20.05 0.07 -16.09
C ARG A 14 -19.93 -1.34 -16.65
N THR A 15 -20.59 -1.64 -17.76
CA THR A 15 -20.50 -2.94 -18.42
C THR A 15 -19.13 -3.20 -19.03
N GLU A 16 -18.39 -2.15 -19.34
CA GLU A 16 -17.04 -2.18 -19.89
C GLU A 16 -15.92 -2.19 -18.80
N CYS A 17 -16.30 -2.32 -17.53
CA CYS A 17 -15.38 -2.33 -16.41
C CYS A 17 -15.01 -3.74 -15.97
N ALA A 18 -13.73 -3.94 -15.60
CA ALA A 18 -13.23 -5.12 -14.92
C ALA A 18 -12.33 -4.73 -13.74
N ILE A 19 -12.21 -5.62 -12.75
CA ILE A 19 -11.32 -5.46 -11.59
C ILE A 19 -10.39 -6.66 -11.51
N LEU A 20 -9.09 -6.41 -11.67
CA LEU A 20 -8.02 -7.38 -11.43
C LEU A 20 -7.53 -7.22 -9.98
N CYS A 21 -7.83 -8.21 -9.15
CA CYS A 21 -7.45 -8.21 -7.75
C CYS A 21 -7.08 -9.63 -7.28
N SER A 22 -6.55 -9.76 -6.06
CA SER A 22 -6.27 -11.07 -5.47
C SER A 22 -7.53 -11.90 -5.30
N ALA A 23 -7.39 -13.22 -5.29
CA ALA A 23 -8.49 -14.16 -5.02
C ALA A 23 -9.20 -13.86 -3.68
N GLN A 24 -8.47 -13.35 -2.68
CA GLN A 24 -9.04 -12.95 -1.38
C GLN A 24 -10.00 -11.76 -1.49
N SER A 25 -9.82 -10.88 -2.49
CA SER A 25 -10.66 -9.70 -2.71
C SER A 25 -11.74 -9.91 -3.78
N GLN A 26 -11.89 -11.13 -4.30
CA GLN A 26 -12.86 -11.46 -5.34
C GLN A 26 -14.29 -11.14 -4.93
N SER A 27 -14.69 -11.48 -3.70
CA SER A 27 -16.03 -11.19 -3.19
C SER A 27 -16.32 -9.67 -3.12
N GLU A 28 -15.29 -8.87 -2.84
CA GLU A 28 -15.40 -7.41 -2.81
C GLU A 28 -15.51 -6.82 -4.22
N ALA A 29 -14.85 -7.42 -5.21
CA ALA A 29 -14.95 -7.01 -6.61
C ALA A 29 -16.32 -7.37 -7.20
N GLY A 30 -16.94 -8.47 -6.74
CA GLY A 30 -18.26 -8.91 -7.16
C GLY A 30 -18.34 -9.21 -8.66
N ALA A 31 -19.36 -8.73 -9.35
CA ALA A 31 -19.59 -8.98 -10.78
C ALA A 31 -18.49 -8.39 -11.70
N TYR A 32 -17.66 -7.48 -11.20
CA TYR A 32 -16.58 -6.88 -11.97
C TYR A 32 -15.26 -7.67 -11.86
N TYR A 33 -15.21 -8.72 -11.04
CA TYR A 33 -14.01 -9.54 -10.94
C TYR A 33 -13.66 -10.18 -12.27
N ALA A 34 -12.37 -10.07 -12.63
CA ALA A 34 -11.82 -10.75 -13.79
C ALA A 34 -10.40 -11.22 -13.49
N ASN A 35 -9.93 -12.18 -14.27
CA ASN A 35 -8.51 -12.59 -14.30
C ASN A 35 -7.86 -12.04 -15.58
N LEU A 36 -6.56 -11.85 -15.51
CA LEU A 36 -5.76 -11.58 -16.70
C LEU A 36 -5.58 -12.89 -17.46
N GLU A 37 -6.12 -12.98 -18.67
CA GLU A 37 -5.96 -14.14 -19.54
C GLU A 37 -4.84 -13.85 -20.54
N GLY A 38 -3.70 -14.47 -20.33
CA GLY A 38 -2.50 -14.21 -21.13
C GLY A 38 -1.95 -12.81 -20.82
N THR A 39 -1.78 -12.00 -21.87
CA THR A 39 -1.18 -10.65 -21.80
C THR A 39 -2.17 -9.54 -22.21
N CYS A 40 -3.46 -9.87 -22.33
CA CYS A 40 -4.51 -8.93 -22.76
C CYS A 40 -5.37 -8.47 -21.59
N LEU A 41 -5.78 -7.21 -21.60
CA LEU A 41 -6.71 -6.65 -20.61
C LEU A 41 -8.13 -7.21 -20.84
N PRO A 42 -8.84 -7.62 -19.76
CA PRO A 42 -10.15 -8.28 -19.90
C PRO A 42 -11.26 -7.37 -20.40
N LYS A 43 -11.14 -6.06 -20.22
CA LYS A 43 -12.15 -5.05 -20.57
C LYS A 43 -11.50 -3.73 -20.93
N PRO A 44 -12.16 -2.87 -21.73
CA PRO A 44 -11.66 -1.54 -22.08
C PRO A 44 -11.31 -0.66 -20.88
N ILE A 45 -12.05 -0.79 -19.76
CA ILE A 45 -11.77 -0.12 -18.50
C ILE A 45 -11.41 -1.17 -17.46
N THR A 46 -10.11 -1.35 -17.23
CA THR A 46 -9.61 -2.35 -16.30
C THR A 46 -8.96 -1.70 -15.09
N PHE A 47 -9.52 -1.93 -13.91
CA PHE A 47 -8.97 -1.51 -12.64
C PHE A 47 -8.01 -2.58 -12.11
N ILE A 48 -6.82 -2.17 -11.73
CA ILE A 48 -5.75 -3.07 -11.30
C ILE A 48 -5.36 -2.74 -9.85
N THR A 49 -5.28 -3.74 -9.00
CA THR A 49 -4.79 -3.59 -7.62
C THR A 49 -3.31 -3.95 -7.52
N CYS A 50 -2.68 -3.64 -6.40
CA CYS A 50 -1.26 -3.86 -6.16
C CYS A 50 -0.79 -5.32 -6.39
N THR A 51 -1.69 -6.29 -6.37
CA THR A 51 -1.39 -7.69 -6.65
C THR A 51 -0.80 -7.89 -8.07
N TYR A 52 -1.21 -7.03 -9.01
CA TYR A 52 -0.79 -7.11 -10.41
C TYR A 52 0.32 -6.11 -10.78
N PHE A 53 0.88 -5.37 -9.80
CA PHE A 53 1.99 -4.45 -10.09
C PHE A 53 3.30 -5.17 -10.42
N VAL A 54 3.40 -6.45 -10.04
CA VAL A 54 4.57 -7.29 -10.26
C VAL A 54 4.14 -8.62 -10.89
N GLY A 55 4.96 -9.13 -11.80
CA GLY A 55 4.77 -10.48 -12.36
C GLY A 55 3.73 -10.60 -13.47
N VAL A 56 3.26 -9.50 -14.03
CA VAL A 56 2.40 -9.49 -15.23
C VAL A 56 3.03 -8.67 -16.32
N ASP A 57 2.81 -9.08 -17.55
CA ASP A 57 3.15 -8.34 -18.76
C ASP A 57 1.87 -8.13 -19.58
N ILE A 58 1.71 -6.95 -20.13
CA ILE A 58 0.54 -6.55 -20.93
C ILE A 58 1.05 -6.13 -22.30
N ASP A 59 0.70 -6.89 -23.33
CA ASP A 59 1.19 -6.64 -24.71
C ASP A 59 0.32 -5.65 -25.49
N GLU A 60 -0.76 -5.20 -24.88
CA GLU A 60 -1.62 -4.17 -25.46
C GLU A 60 -1.11 -2.77 -25.15
N ARG A 61 -1.44 -1.84 -26.02
CA ARG A 61 -1.22 -0.41 -25.80
C ARG A 61 -2.43 0.21 -25.09
N PHE A 62 -2.22 0.88 -23.96
CA PHE A 62 -3.29 1.46 -23.15
C PHE A 62 -2.91 2.81 -22.55
N HIS A 63 -3.91 3.56 -22.09
CA HIS A 63 -3.76 4.74 -21.23
C HIS A 63 -3.66 4.28 -19.79
N LEU A 64 -2.61 4.66 -19.09
CA LEU A 64 -2.43 4.32 -17.68
C LEU A 64 -2.90 5.47 -16.79
N LEU A 65 -3.81 5.17 -15.86
CA LEU A 65 -4.22 6.09 -14.81
C LEU A 65 -3.78 5.57 -13.45
N SER A 66 -2.75 6.18 -12.88
CA SER A 66 -2.23 5.86 -11.55
C SER A 66 -2.87 6.75 -10.49
N VAL A 67 -3.46 6.17 -9.44
CA VAL A 67 -4.12 6.90 -8.36
C VAL A 67 -3.41 6.63 -7.04
N SER A 68 -2.99 7.69 -6.35
CA SER A 68 -2.32 7.61 -5.06
C SER A 68 -2.97 8.56 -4.05
N ASP A 69 -3.42 8.02 -2.90
CA ASP A 69 -4.07 8.80 -1.84
C ASP A 69 -3.26 8.72 -0.55
N ILE A 70 -2.70 9.87 -0.12
CA ILE A 70 -1.92 9.95 1.12
C ILE A 70 -2.73 9.60 2.38
N LYS A 71 -4.07 9.70 2.31
CA LYS A 71 -4.95 9.32 3.42
C LYS A 71 -5.12 7.81 3.54
N GLN A 72 -4.77 7.06 2.49
CA GLN A 72 -4.92 5.61 2.41
C GLN A 72 -3.53 4.98 2.21
N ILE A 73 -2.92 4.54 3.29
CA ILE A 73 -1.52 4.06 3.33
C ILE A 73 -1.18 3.05 2.22
N TYR A 74 -2.09 2.11 1.96
CA TYR A 74 -1.87 1.05 0.97
C TYR A 74 -2.03 1.50 -0.48
N THR A 75 -2.46 2.75 -0.72
CA THR A 75 -2.56 3.34 -2.07
C THR A 75 -1.40 4.28 -2.39
N ILE A 76 -0.51 4.55 -1.43
CA ILE A 76 0.65 5.41 -1.67
C ILE A 76 1.63 4.70 -2.59
N LEU A 77 1.92 5.33 -3.71
CA LEU A 77 2.85 4.83 -4.73
C LEU A 77 4.15 5.64 -4.68
N SER A 78 5.28 4.95 -4.63
CA SER A 78 6.57 5.60 -4.85
C SER A 78 6.78 5.89 -6.34
N PRO A 79 7.63 6.86 -6.70
CA PRO A 79 8.03 7.07 -8.10
C PRO A 79 8.53 5.80 -8.78
N GLU A 80 9.30 4.98 -8.07
CA GLU A 80 9.84 3.72 -8.57
C GLU A 80 8.72 2.69 -8.84
N LYS A 81 7.68 2.64 -7.96
CA LYS A 81 6.51 1.79 -8.21
C LYS A 81 5.70 2.25 -9.40
N MET A 82 5.52 3.57 -9.58
CA MET A 82 4.84 4.12 -10.75
C MET A 82 5.56 3.72 -12.04
N LEU A 83 6.89 3.89 -12.08
CA LEU A 83 7.70 3.43 -13.21
C LEU A 83 7.59 1.92 -13.45
N GLN A 84 7.54 1.13 -12.39
CA GLN A 84 7.38 -0.32 -12.47
C GLN A 84 6.00 -0.69 -13.05
N ILE A 85 4.94 0.01 -12.66
CA ILE A 85 3.59 -0.19 -13.18
C ILE A 85 3.54 0.18 -14.67
N ALA A 86 4.07 1.35 -15.04
CA ALA A 86 4.16 1.76 -16.43
C ALA A 86 4.94 0.77 -17.29
N GLY A 87 6.02 0.21 -16.73
CA GLY A 87 6.83 -0.83 -17.36
C GLY A 87 6.14 -2.19 -17.54
N ARG A 88 4.89 -2.37 -17.08
CA ARG A 88 4.09 -3.58 -17.37
C ARG A 88 3.56 -3.58 -18.81
N CYS A 89 3.47 -2.44 -19.45
CA CYS A 89 3.21 -2.35 -20.89
C CYS A 89 4.43 -2.87 -21.66
N ARG A 90 4.27 -4.00 -22.36
CA ARG A 90 5.29 -4.62 -23.21
C ARG A 90 5.08 -4.33 -24.70
N HIS A 91 4.03 -3.62 -25.03
CA HIS A 91 3.80 -3.22 -26.41
C HIS A 91 5.00 -2.43 -26.96
N PRO A 92 5.49 -2.70 -28.20
CA PRO A 92 6.70 -2.07 -28.76
C PRO A 92 6.65 -0.54 -28.78
N GLN A 93 5.48 0.05 -28.92
CA GLN A 93 5.29 1.51 -28.90
C GLN A 93 5.02 2.07 -27.47
N GLY A 94 5.06 1.23 -26.45
CA GLY A 94 4.77 1.62 -25.06
C GLY A 94 3.31 2.02 -24.81
N LEU A 95 3.09 2.74 -23.72
CA LEU A 95 1.80 3.33 -23.38
C LEU A 95 1.37 4.40 -24.39
N TYR A 96 0.06 4.69 -24.46
CA TYR A 96 -0.39 5.93 -25.11
C TYR A 96 0.03 7.14 -24.29
N ASP A 97 -0.28 7.13 -23.01
CA ASP A 97 0.14 8.11 -22.02
C ASP A 97 0.01 7.53 -20.59
N GLU A 98 0.54 8.26 -19.63
CA GLU A 98 0.31 8.00 -18.21
C GLU A 98 -0.20 9.28 -17.54
N THR A 99 -1.33 9.18 -16.84
CA THR A 99 -1.87 10.22 -15.97
C THR A 99 -1.76 9.79 -14.53
N ILE A 100 -1.21 10.64 -13.67
CA ILE A 100 -1.07 10.38 -12.24
C ILE A 100 -1.98 11.34 -11.48
N ILE A 101 -2.94 10.76 -10.72
CA ILE A 101 -3.79 11.50 -9.80
C ILE A 101 -3.31 11.24 -8.39
N TYR A 102 -2.96 12.29 -7.67
CA TYR A 102 -2.54 12.17 -6.28
C TYR A 102 -3.03 13.36 -5.46
N ASN A 103 -3.13 13.18 -4.15
CA ASN A 103 -3.34 14.26 -3.22
C ASN A 103 -2.08 14.49 -2.37
N SER A 104 -1.88 15.73 -1.99
CA SER A 104 -0.91 16.18 -1.00
C SER A 104 -1.66 16.88 0.14
N SER A 105 -1.18 16.82 1.36
CA SER A 105 -1.81 17.51 2.47
C SER A 105 -0.78 18.05 3.44
N SER A 106 -0.70 19.37 3.56
CA SER A 106 0.09 20.04 4.60
C SER A 106 -0.50 19.91 6.02
N LYS A 107 -1.73 19.42 6.15
CA LYS A 107 -2.49 19.33 7.42
C LYS A 107 -2.65 17.90 7.93
N LEU A 108 -1.77 16.96 7.59
CA LEU A 108 -1.81 15.66 8.21
C LEU A 108 -1.38 15.79 9.67
N ASN A 109 -2.34 15.54 10.57
CA ASN A 109 -2.18 15.61 12.02
C ASN A 109 -0.83 15.03 12.46
N GLU A 110 -0.11 15.78 13.26
CA GLU A 110 1.24 15.62 13.80
C GLU A 110 1.49 14.35 14.64
N ARG A 111 0.59 13.37 14.62
CA ARG A 111 0.66 12.18 15.47
C ARG A 111 1.53 11.04 14.92
N TYR A 112 2.25 11.24 13.85
CA TYR A 112 3.14 10.20 13.35
C TYR A 112 4.56 10.46 13.85
N THR A 113 4.97 9.66 14.81
CA THR A 113 6.35 9.66 15.29
C THR A 113 7.24 9.18 14.15
N VAL A 114 8.22 10.01 13.79
CA VAL A 114 9.25 9.62 12.82
C VAL A 114 10.09 8.52 13.46
N TYR A 115 9.91 7.29 13.01
CA TYR A 115 10.75 6.18 13.42
C TYR A 115 11.93 6.06 12.46
N ASN A 116 13.14 6.24 12.97
CA ASN A 116 14.29 5.84 12.17
C ASN A 116 14.46 4.31 12.21
N LYS A 117 15.07 3.77 11.17
CA LYS A 117 15.26 2.32 11.01
C LYS A 117 15.95 1.67 12.22
N ASN A 118 16.97 2.33 12.80
CA ASN A 118 17.71 1.79 13.93
C ASN A 118 16.84 1.67 15.19
N LYS A 119 16.00 2.65 15.48
CA LYS A 119 15.06 2.58 16.62
C LYS A 119 14.03 1.45 16.43
N LEU A 120 13.53 1.26 15.21
CA LEU A 120 12.62 0.16 14.90
C LEU A 120 13.28 -1.21 15.04
N LEU A 121 14.54 -1.33 14.61
CA LEU A 121 15.31 -2.57 14.75
C LEU A 121 15.59 -2.90 16.23
N CYS A 122 16.01 -1.91 17.04
CA CYS A 122 16.17 -2.12 18.48
C CYS A 122 14.89 -2.58 19.15
N LEU A 123 13.76 -1.93 18.86
CA LEU A 123 12.47 -2.33 19.40
C LEU A 123 12.05 -3.73 18.93
N ALA A 124 12.28 -4.08 17.68
CA ALA A 124 11.99 -5.40 17.15
C ALA A 124 12.83 -6.49 17.83
N ASP A 125 14.11 -6.21 18.12
CA ASP A 125 15.00 -7.12 18.83
C ASP A 125 14.54 -7.35 20.28
N GLU A 126 14.21 -6.28 21.01
CA GLU A 126 13.65 -6.36 22.34
C GLU A 126 12.35 -7.19 22.37
N LEU A 127 11.46 -6.98 21.39
CA LEU A 127 10.24 -7.77 21.25
C LEU A 127 10.56 -9.24 20.96
N CYS A 128 11.50 -9.56 20.08
CA CYS A 128 11.92 -10.93 19.81
C CYS A 128 12.44 -11.61 21.08
N ASN A 129 13.31 -10.94 21.83
CA ASN A 129 13.88 -11.47 23.07
C ASN A 129 12.80 -11.74 24.11
N MET A 130 11.87 -10.80 24.32
CA MET A 130 10.75 -10.94 25.24
C MET A 130 9.84 -12.12 24.84
N TYR A 131 9.47 -12.23 23.57
CA TYR A 131 8.58 -13.29 23.10
C TYR A 131 9.23 -14.66 23.15
N ASN A 132 10.48 -14.78 22.74
CA ASN A 132 11.21 -16.04 22.76
C ASN A 132 11.46 -16.52 24.20
N ALA A 133 11.76 -15.61 25.13
CA ALA A 133 11.83 -15.93 26.55
C ALA A 133 10.48 -16.46 27.10
N THR A 134 9.37 -15.81 26.70
CA THR A 134 8.02 -16.23 27.10
C THR A 134 7.68 -17.61 26.54
N VAL A 135 8.01 -17.90 25.28
CA VAL A 135 7.81 -19.22 24.68
C VAL A 135 8.58 -20.30 25.44
N LYS A 136 9.85 -20.05 25.81
CA LYS A 136 10.66 -20.97 26.62
C LYS A 136 10.06 -21.23 28.00
N ILE A 137 9.55 -20.19 28.66
CA ILE A 137 8.84 -20.36 29.95
C ILE A 137 7.61 -21.25 29.75
N TYR A 138 6.85 -21.02 28.67
CA TYR A 138 5.67 -21.83 28.33
C TYR A 138 6.01 -23.30 28.10
N GLU A 139 7.06 -23.59 27.35
CA GLU A 139 7.51 -24.95 27.08
C GLU A 139 7.92 -25.70 28.36
N ASN A 140 8.45 -24.97 29.34
CA ASN A 140 8.92 -25.54 30.60
C ASN A 140 7.86 -25.64 31.70
N PHE A 141 6.78 -24.88 31.61
CA PHE A 141 5.72 -24.80 32.62
C PHE A 141 4.35 -25.12 31.98
N ASN A 142 3.97 -26.39 31.97
CA ASN A 142 2.62 -26.80 31.58
C ASN A 142 1.59 -26.35 32.62
N GLY A 143 0.92 -25.21 32.41
CA GLY A 143 -0.07 -24.75 33.36
C GLY A 143 -0.98 -23.62 32.92
N VAL A 144 -2.10 -23.48 33.62
CA VAL A 144 -3.16 -22.46 33.42
C VAL A 144 -2.62 -21.01 33.47
N LEU A 145 -1.62 -20.76 34.32
CA LEU A 145 -0.96 -19.43 34.44
C LEU A 145 -0.29 -18.98 33.17
N THR A 146 0.25 -19.91 32.39
CA THR A 146 0.95 -19.65 31.17
C THR A 146 0.00 -19.23 30.05
N TYR A 147 -1.19 -19.79 29.99
CA TYR A 147 -2.22 -19.41 29.03
C TYR A 147 -2.72 -17.97 29.28
N SER A 148 -2.96 -17.60 30.54
CA SER A 148 -3.35 -16.24 30.93
C SER A 148 -2.28 -15.21 30.57
N PHE A 149 -1.01 -15.53 30.81
CA PHE A 149 0.11 -14.66 30.49
C PHE A 149 0.27 -14.48 28.97
N LEU A 150 0.19 -15.55 28.19
CA LEU A 150 0.24 -15.49 26.72
C LEU A 150 -0.91 -14.70 26.13
N SER A 151 -2.11 -14.84 26.67
CA SER A 151 -3.29 -14.06 26.26
C SER A 151 -3.08 -12.57 26.50
N SER A 152 -2.54 -12.21 27.68
CA SER A 152 -2.20 -10.81 28.00
C SER A 152 -1.11 -10.26 27.09
N MET A 153 -0.10 -11.05 26.79
CA MET A 153 0.97 -10.67 25.85
C MET A 153 0.44 -10.48 24.43
N GLN A 154 -0.45 -11.35 23.95
CA GLN A 154 -1.10 -11.17 22.64
C GLN A 154 -1.94 -9.89 22.59
N SER A 155 -2.59 -9.53 23.70
CA SER A 155 -3.32 -8.26 23.81
C SER A 155 -2.38 -7.06 23.70
N LEU A 156 -1.23 -7.09 24.37
CA LEU A 156 -0.20 -6.04 24.26
C LEU A 156 0.36 -5.90 22.85
N ILE A 157 0.54 -7.03 22.13
CA ILE A 157 0.96 -6.99 20.71
C ILE A 157 -0.11 -6.33 19.85
N ARG A 158 -1.38 -6.67 20.05
CA ARG A 158 -2.47 -6.05 19.30
C ARG A 158 -2.52 -4.55 19.55
N GLN A 159 -2.31 -4.11 20.77
CA GLN A 159 -2.24 -2.70 21.12
C GLN A 159 -1.02 -2.01 20.51
N SER A 160 0.15 -2.62 20.53
CA SER A 160 1.36 -2.06 19.90
C SER A 160 1.22 -1.95 18.38
N LYS A 161 0.55 -2.91 17.74
CA LYS A 161 0.23 -2.82 16.30
C LYS A 161 -0.60 -1.57 15.94
N GLN A 162 -1.54 -1.17 16.80
CA GLN A 162 -2.37 0.00 16.56
C GLN A 162 -1.61 1.32 16.68
N THR A 163 -0.53 1.36 17.45
CA THR A 163 0.23 2.58 17.74
C THR A 163 1.15 2.99 16.57
N PHE A 164 1.55 2.05 15.72
CA PHE A 164 2.54 2.30 14.67
C PHE A 164 1.97 2.81 13.34
N TYR A 165 0.68 2.52 13.03
CA TYR A 165 0.14 2.69 11.68
C TYR A 165 -1.27 3.26 11.59
N GLY A 166 -1.78 3.94 12.57
CA GLY A 166 -3.16 4.45 12.51
C GLY A 166 -4.17 3.34 12.19
N SER A 167 -4.51 3.14 10.94
CA SER A 167 -5.51 2.15 10.50
C SER A 167 -4.96 0.78 10.07
N THR A 168 -3.64 0.66 9.84
CA THR A 168 -3.05 -0.61 9.35
C THR A 168 -1.95 -1.10 10.29
N PRO A 169 -2.24 -2.10 11.13
CA PRO A 169 -1.27 -2.63 12.08
C PRO A 169 -0.17 -3.42 11.36
N VAL A 170 1.07 -2.99 11.51
CA VAL A 170 2.25 -3.71 10.98
C VAL A 170 3.05 -4.28 12.13
N SER A 171 3.35 -5.57 12.03
CA SER A 171 4.14 -6.26 13.03
C SER A 171 5.63 -6.13 12.73
N LEU A 172 6.42 -5.68 13.71
CA LEU A 172 7.89 -5.61 13.59
C LEU A 172 8.54 -6.98 13.68
N ILE A 173 7.83 -7.98 14.18
CA ILE A 173 8.32 -9.35 14.35
C ILE A 173 7.36 -10.33 13.69
N ARG A 174 7.87 -11.49 13.31
CA ARG A 174 7.09 -12.60 12.75
C ARG A 174 7.49 -13.92 13.37
N LYS A 175 6.58 -14.89 13.38
CA LYS A 175 6.90 -16.26 13.79
C LYS A 175 7.69 -16.95 12.68
N SER A 176 8.81 -17.58 13.03
CA SER A 176 9.61 -18.39 12.11
C SER A 176 8.97 -19.77 11.90
N ILE A 177 9.46 -20.52 10.91
CA ILE A 177 9.05 -21.91 10.68
C ILE A 177 9.38 -22.83 11.87
N HIS A 178 10.37 -22.46 12.69
CA HIS A 178 10.79 -23.19 13.88
C HIS A 178 10.03 -22.80 15.15
N GLY A 179 9.01 -21.92 15.03
CA GLY A 179 8.15 -21.52 16.14
C GLY A 179 8.63 -20.32 16.95
N ASN A 180 9.91 -19.94 16.86
CA ASN A 180 10.45 -18.74 17.52
C ASN A 180 10.09 -17.44 16.78
N TYR A 181 10.15 -16.32 17.48
CA TYR A 181 9.95 -15.00 16.88
C TYR A 181 11.27 -14.43 16.35
N VAL A 182 11.17 -13.83 15.16
CA VAL A 182 12.30 -13.19 14.47
C VAL A 182 11.89 -11.82 13.94
N ILE A 183 12.85 -10.95 13.71
CA ILE A 183 12.62 -9.61 13.16
C ILE A 183 12.00 -9.71 11.76
N SER A 184 10.98 -8.92 11.51
CA SER A 184 10.37 -8.76 10.20
C SER A 184 11.00 -7.58 9.45
N TYR A 185 12.18 -7.80 8.89
CA TYR A 185 12.92 -6.76 8.15
C TYR A 185 12.08 -6.16 7.02
N PHE A 186 11.33 -6.98 6.30
CA PHE A 186 10.43 -6.51 5.23
C PHE A 186 9.41 -5.48 5.73
N ASN A 187 8.78 -5.75 6.88
CA ASN A 187 7.81 -4.84 7.46
C ASN A 187 8.47 -3.54 7.96
N ILE A 188 9.68 -3.64 8.52
CA ILE A 188 10.45 -2.48 8.97
C ILE A 188 10.85 -1.61 7.78
N ASP A 189 11.34 -2.21 6.70
CA ASP A 189 11.71 -1.49 5.48
C ASP A 189 10.47 -0.84 4.82
N ALA A 190 9.35 -1.54 4.78
CA ALA A 190 8.09 -0.98 4.28
C ALA A 190 7.61 0.22 5.12
N LEU A 191 7.78 0.17 6.45
CA LEU A 191 7.44 1.27 7.34
C LEU A 191 8.33 2.49 7.14
N VAL A 192 9.65 2.27 7.07
CA VAL A 192 10.63 3.35 6.82
C VAL A 192 10.37 3.99 5.47
N GLU A 193 10.12 3.20 4.45
CA GLU A 193 9.80 3.70 3.10
C GLU A 193 8.48 4.48 3.08
N PHE A 194 7.45 4.01 3.77
CA PHE A 194 6.19 4.74 3.90
C PHE A 194 6.39 6.12 4.54
N VAL A 195 7.16 6.20 5.63
CA VAL A 195 7.48 7.48 6.28
C VAL A 195 8.26 8.39 5.33
N ARG A 196 9.26 7.85 4.62
CA ARG A 196 10.03 8.59 3.61
C ARG A 196 9.15 9.16 2.52
N LEU A 197 8.29 8.33 1.91
CA LEU A 197 7.38 8.77 0.85
C LEU A 197 6.46 9.88 1.33
N ARG A 198 5.89 9.70 2.52
CA ARG A 198 4.98 10.67 3.09
C ARG A 198 5.67 12.01 3.35
N GLU A 199 6.79 12.01 4.07
CA GLU A 199 7.46 13.23 4.51
C GLU A 199 8.23 13.93 3.40
N ALA A 200 8.96 13.17 2.57
CA ALA A 200 9.83 13.74 1.55
C ALA A 200 9.14 13.98 0.21
N ILE A 201 7.96 13.41 -0.02
CA ILE A 201 7.29 13.48 -1.33
C ILE A 201 5.87 14.04 -1.20
N TYR A 202 4.98 13.36 -0.45
CA TYR A 202 3.55 13.69 -0.47
C TYR A 202 3.13 14.84 0.45
N LEU A 203 3.91 15.17 1.49
CA LEU A 203 3.68 16.34 2.35
C LEU A 203 4.32 17.62 1.80
N ILE A 204 5.23 17.50 0.86
CA ILE A 204 5.87 18.62 0.20
C ILE A 204 5.01 19.03 -1.00
N PRO A 205 4.59 20.29 -1.10
CA PRO A 205 3.95 20.77 -2.32
C PRO A 205 4.85 20.45 -3.53
N ASP A 206 4.27 19.82 -4.55
CA ASP A 206 4.98 19.42 -5.78
C ASP A 206 6.08 18.35 -5.61
N GLY A 207 6.29 17.80 -4.41
CA GLY A 207 7.35 16.82 -4.15
C GLY A 207 7.28 15.58 -5.04
N LEU A 208 6.07 15.09 -5.39
CA LEU A 208 5.92 13.99 -6.33
C LEU A 208 6.28 14.41 -7.76
N VAL A 209 5.89 15.61 -8.16
CA VAL A 209 6.22 16.18 -9.49
C VAL A 209 7.74 16.32 -9.63
N GLU A 210 8.42 16.85 -8.61
CA GLU A 210 9.88 17.00 -8.61
C GLU A 210 10.57 15.62 -8.62
N ALA A 211 10.06 14.66 -7.88
CA ALA A 211 10.62 13.31 -7.84
C ALA A 211 10.49 12.60 -9.21
N LEU A 212 9.31 12.68 -9.83
CA LEU A 212 9.06 12.11 -11.15
C LEU A 212 9.82 12.84 -12.26
N GLY A 213 9.96 14.15 -12.18
CA GLY A 213 10.68 14.97 -13.16
C GLY A 213 12.17 14.60 -13.32
N LYS A 214 12.74 13.85 -12.37
CA LYS A 214 14.11 13.30 -12.47
C LYS A 214 14.21 12.13 -13.44
N THR A 215 13.12 11.44 -13.71
CA THR A 215 13.10 10.19 -14.49
C THR A 215 12.10 10.21 -15.65
N CYS A 216 11.09 11.08 -15.58
CA CYS A 216 10.02 11.16 -16.55
C CYS A 216 9.91 12.59 -17.13
N ARG A 217 9.47 12.70 -18.39
CA ARG A 217 9.07 13.97 -18.95
C ARG A 217 7.62 14.28 -18.57
N ILE A 218 7.42 15.33 -17.76
CA ILE A 218 6.09 15.83 -17.41
C ILE A 218 5.63 16.77 -18.52
N VAL A 219 4.50 16.47 -19.15
CA VAL A 219 3.96 17.22 -20.29
C VAL A 219 2.95 18.26 -19.82
N ASP A 220 2.09 17.89 -18.88
CA ASP A 220 1.07 18.78 -18.31
C ASP A 220 0.92 18.51 -16.80
N TRP A 221 0.62 19.56 -16.06
CA TRP A 221 0.48 19.47 -14.61
C TRP A 221 -0.53 20.51 -14.12
N LYS A 222 -1.53 20.05 -13.33
CA LYS A 222 -2.61 20.90 -12.81
C LYS A 222 -2.78 20.68 -11.32
N LYS A 223 -2.89 21.77 -10.57
CA LYS A 223 -3.34 21.77 -9.17
C LYS A 223 -4.84 22.01 -9.12
N MET A 224 -5.52 21.15 -8.35
CA MET A 224 -6.93 21.34 -8.00
C MET A 224 -7.02 21.47 -6.48
N TRP A 225 -7.66 22.56 -6.04
CA TRP A 225 -7.88 22.82 -4.61
C TRP A 225 -9.33 22.52 -4.28
N HIS A 226 -9.56 21.82 -3.17
CA HIS A 226 -10.89 21.60 -2.63
C HIS A 226 -11.09 22.53 -1.44
N GLU A 227 -11.93 23.54 -1.60
CA GLU A 227 -12.47 24.34 -0.53
C GLU A 227 -13.92 23.91 -0.30
N ASN A 228 -14.27 23.49 0.92
CA ASN A 228 -15.63 23.09 1.33
C ASN A 228 -16.30 22.00 0.47
N GLY A 229 -15.53 21.08 -0.09
CA GLY A 229 -16.06 19.97 -0.87
C GLY A 229 -16.28 20.26 -2.36
N GLU A 230 -16.01 21.46 -2.83
CA GLU A 230 -16.03 21.80 -4.25
C GLU A 230 -14.60 21.91 -4.81
N ALA A 231 -14.38 21.32 -5.97
CA ALA A 231 -13.09 21.40 -6.66
C ALA A 231 -12.98 22.74 -7.38
N THR A 232 -12.04 23.58 -6.96
CA THR A 232 -11.73 24.83 -7.67
C THR A 232 -10.39 24.67 -8.37
N GLN A 233 -10.36 24.89 -9.68
CA GLN A 233 -9.13 24.92 -10.47
C GLN A 233 -8.49 26.30 -10.34
N LYS A 234 -7.23 26.37 -9.90
CA LYS A 234 -6.41 27.59 -9.91
C LYS A 234 -5.32 27.49 -10.93
#